data_eff78a4be0880859fc62651d1faedc6b
#
_entry.id   eff78a4be0880859fc62651d1faedc6b
#
_cell.length_a   1.000
_cell.length_b   1.000
_cell.length_c   1.000
_cell.angle_alpha   90.00
_cell.angle_beta   90.00
_cell.angle_gamma   90.00
#
_symmetry.space_group_name_H-M   'P 1'
#
loop_
_entity.id
_entity.type
_entity.pdbx_description
1 polymer ?
#
loop_
_entity_poly.entity_id
_entity_poly.type
_entity_poly.pdbx_seq_one_letter_code
_entity_poly.pdbx_strand_id
1 'polypeptide(L)'
;VSDLPGFFRDRCDKLPAFVSAVNAELRAQAYRKQLRIGLTENRSVAWGQYMDMADVLSRVADELGSLNGSDPLAERRLIRYLRSMDIDADASVYRDGGGRLHVTIESGRLTPLLREENYLEKLSAVVGARLCRSAAAAGEECSKLVLLEAEPLAVSVGIAAMKKKGEKVSGDKGTYFKTDAGVLCVILADGTGCGDEAAQDSAQVVAILEKFLRSGVDPAVAMKILNSVLLLRSGDSWGYATVDLMCVDLFTGETCFYKYGAAPSYVKSGKSIRRIKCETLAAGISMGAGIAPDTVRMRLRPGSTAVIATDGVIVDAEDEWLKQLLNKGFDDMKALARATLKEAESRYGVNDDMTVVTVRVEERA
;
A
#
# COMPACT_ATOMS: atom_id res chain seq x y z
N VAL A 1 17.19 -51.68 -2.74
CA VAL A 1 17.56 -53.09 -2.85
C VAL A 1 18.55 -53.50 -1.79
N SER A 2 19.49 -52.58 -1.40
CA SER A 2 20.45 -52.82 -0.31
C SER A 2 19.82 -53.12 1.05
N ASP A 3 18.63 -52.62 1.29
CA ASP A 3 17.90 -52.69 2.57
C ASP A 3 17.07 -53.97 2.73
N LEU A 4 17.06 -54.83 1.71
CA LEU A 4 16.35 -56.11 1.76
C LEU A 4 17.27 -57.23 2.31
N PRO A 5 16.72 -58.12 3.16
CA PRO A 5 17.49 -59.27 3.66
C PRO A 5 18.09 -60.13 2.55
N GLY A 6 19.32 -60.60 2.76
CA GLY A 6 20.08 -61.31 1.75
C GLY A 6 19.37 -62.53 1.19
N PHE A 7 18.69 -63.31 2.08
CA PHE A 7 17.94 -64.52 1.65
C PHE A 7 16.78 -64.18 0.69
N PHE A 8 16.22 -62.98 0.75
CA PHE A 8 15.14 -62.54 -0.13
C PHE A 8 15.70 -62.11 -1.50
N ARG A 9 16.86 -61.47 -1.52
CA ARG A 9 17.55 -61.06 -2.74
C ARG A 9 17.99 -62.24 -3.59
N ASP A 10 18.45 -63.32 -2.93
CA ASP A 10 19.07 -64.44 -3.61
C ASP A 10 18.04 -65.49 -4.09
N ARG A 11 16.80 -65.48 -3.62
CA ARG A 11 15.76 -66.49 -3.88
C ARG A 11 14.48 -66.00 -4.54
N CYS A 12 14.36 -64.66 -4.74
CA CYS A 12 13.13 -64.07 -5.31
C CYS A 12 13.29 -63.78 -6.81
N ASP A 13 12.79 -64.66 -7.68
CA ASP A 13 12.82 -64.45 -9.13
C ASP A 13 12.05 -63.24 -9.61
N LYS A 14 11.15 -62.66 -8.77
CA LYS A 14 10.34 -61.48 -9.05
C LYS A 14 10.83 -60.23 -8.32
N LEU A 15 12.05 -60.23 -7.80
CA LEU A 15 12.62 -59.14 -7.05
C LEU A 15 12.55 -57.79 -7.80
N PRO A 16 12.90 -57.68 -9.11
CA PRO A 16 12.80 -56.41 -9.84
C PRO A 16 11.37 -55.87 -9.91
N ALA A 17 10.38 -56.72 -10.13
CA ALA A 17 8.97 -56.34 -10.19
C ALA A 17 8.45 -55.90 -8.81
N PHE A 18 8.86 -56.59 -7.73
CA PHE A 18 8.53 -56.19 -6.36
C PHE A 18 9.10 -54.85 -6.01
N VAL A 19 10.38 -54.59 -6.26
CA VAL A 19 11.03 -53.32 -6.01
C VAL A 19 10.36 -52.18 -6.79
N SER A 20 10.02 -52.43 -8.07
CA SER A 20 9.30 -51.47 -8.90
C SER A 20 7.91 -51.13 -8.34
N ALA A 21 7.16 -52.15 -7.90
CA ALA A 21 5.83 -51.94 -7.29
C ALA A 21 5.90 -51.18 -5.97
N VAL A 22 6.87 -51.51 -5.11
CA VAL A 22 7.09 -50.76 -3.84
C VAL A 22 7.47 -49.31 -4.10
N ASN A 23 8.37 -49.05 -5.02
CA ASN A 23 8.77 -47.70 -5.40
C ASN A 23 7.61 -46.89 -6.00
N ALA A 24 6.78 -47.54 -6.83
CA ALA A 24 5.57 -46.89 -7.38
C ALA A 24 4.58 -46.51 -6.28
N GLU A 25 4.35 -47.39 -5.29
CA GLU A 25 3.45 -47.09 -4.17
C GLU A 25 4.01 -46.01 -3.23
N LEU A 26 5.31 -46.03 -2.95
CA LEU A 26 5.95 -44.97 -2.18
C LEU A 26 5.84 -43.61 -2.84
N ARG A 27 6.01 -43.56 -4.18
CA ARG A 27 5.78 -42.31 -4.96
C ARG A 27 4.32 -41.87 -4.90
N ALA A 28 3.39 -42.80 -5.09
CA ALA A 28 1.95 -42.51 -4.98
C ALA A 28 1.55 -42.04 -3.57
N GLN A 29 2.16 -42.62 -2.55
CA GLN A 29 1.92 -42.22 -1.16
C GLN A 29 2.50 -40.81 -0.84
N ALA A 30 3.71 -40.53 -1.36
CA ALA A 30 4.30 -39.19 -1.26
C ALA A 30 3.43 -38.14 -1.97
N TYR A 31 2.95 -38.46 -3.17
CA TYR A 31 2.06 -37.57 -3.93
C TYR A 31 0.70 -37.36 -3.21
N ARG A 32 0.08 -38.42 -2.68
CA ARG A 32 -1.15 -38.31 -1.86
C ARG A 32 -0.94 -37.46 -0.61
N LYS A 33 0.23 -37.57 0.05
CA LYS A 33 0.59 -36.76 1.21
C LYS A 33 0.74 -35.28 0.83
N GLN A 34 1.41 -35.00 -0.28
CA GLN A 34 1.56 -33.63 -0.81
C GLN A 34 0.21 -33.00 -1.17
N LEU A 35 -0.68 -33.75 -1.85
CA LEU A 35 -2.04 -33.29 -2.16
C LEU A 35 -2.86 -33.00 -0.89
N ARG A 36 -2.76 -33.84 0.14
CA ARG A 36 -3.46 -33.58 1.42
C ARG A 36 -2.96 -32.32 2.13
N ILE A 37 -1.65 -32.11 2.15
CA ILE A 37 -1.05 -30.90 2.72
C ILE A 37 -1.57 -29.68 1.94
N GLY A 38 -1.46 -29.67 0.62
CA GLY A 38 -1.94 -28.56 -0.20
C GLY A 38 -3.43 -28.27 -0.05
N LEU A 39 -4.28 -29.29 0.05
CA LEU A 39 -5.72 -29.12 0.29
C LEU A 39 -6.02 -28.54 1.69
N THR A 40 -5.26 -28.94 2.70
CA THR A 40 -5.45 -28.42 4.06
C THR A 40 -4.96 -26.98 4.16
N GLU A 41 -3.84 -26.67 3.53
CA GLU A 41 -3.30 -25.31 3.46
C GLU A 41 -4.23 -24.37 2.68
N ASN A 42 -4.74 -24.78 1.52
CA ASN A 42 -5.72 -24.01 0.74
C ASN A 42 -7.02 -23.74 1.53
N ARG A 43 -7.50 -24.70 2.32
CA ARG A 43 -8.67 -24.50 3.18
C ARG A 43 -8.38 -23.49 4.29
N SER A 44 -7.19 -23.56 4.89
CA SER A 44 -6.75 -22.62 5.94
C SER A 44 -6.60 -21.19 5.37
N VAL A 45 -6.03 -21.05 4.17
CA VAL A 45 -5.90 -19.76 3.48
C VAL A 45 -7.27 -19.20 3.13
N ALA A 46 -8.17 -20.01 2.54
CA ALA A 46 -9.52 -19.59 2.21
C ALA A 46 -10.30 -19.15 3.46
N TRP A 47 -10.17 -19.89 4.56
CA TRP A 47 -10.81 -19.51 5.84
C TRP A 47 -10.27 -18.18 6.38
N GLY A 48 -8.94 -17.97 6.31
CA GLY A 48 -8.32 -16.70 6.66
C GLY A 48 -8.88 -15.53 5.84
N GLN A 49 -9.04 -15.70 4.52
CA GLN A 49 -9.64 -14.70 3.65
C GLN A 49 -11.09 -14.37 4.00
N TYR A 50 -11.90 -15.38 4.35
CA TYR A 50 -13.29 -15.13 4.79
C TYR A 50 -13.33 -14.34 6.10
N MET A 51 -12.42 -14.62 7.04
CA MET A 51 -12.32 -13.85 8.29
C MET A 51 -11.89 -12.41 8.03
N ASP A 52 -10.85 -12.20 7.21
CA ASP A 52 -10.39 -10.86 6.84
C ASP A 52 -11.50 -10.07 6.11
N MET A 53 -12.27 -10.73 5.25
CA MET A 53 -13.40 -10.12 4.54
C MET A 53 -14.56 -9.78 5.49
N ALA A 54 -14.82 -10.64 6.48
CA ALA A 54 -15.80 -10.38 7.53
C ALA A 54 -15.40 -9.17 8.39
N ASP A 55 -14.11 -9.04 8.73
CA ASP A 55 -13.58 -7.89 9.47
C ASP A 55 -13.72 -6.59 8.67
N VAL A 56 -13.48 -6.62 7.35
CA VAL A 56 -13.71 -5.48 6.45
C VAL A 56 -15.19 -5.08 6.43
N LEU A 57 -16.08 -6.05 6.26
CA LEU A 57 -17.54 -5.79 6.24
C LEU A 57 -18.05 -5.26 7.58
N SER A 58 -17.52 -5.77 8.69
CA SER A 58 -17.85 -5.27 10.04
C SER A 58 -17.45 -3.81 10.21
N ARG A 59 -16.23 -3.45 9.79
CA ARG A 59 -15.77 -2.04 9.85
C ARG A 59 -16.61 -1.11 8.97
N VAL A 60 -16.94 -1.54 7.76
CA VAL A 60 -17.83 -0.76 6.88
C VAL A 60 -19.20 -0.56 7.52
N ALA A 61 -19.74 -1.59 8.19
CA ALA A 61 -21.00 -1.48 8.93
C ALA A 61 -20.88 -0.51 10.12
N ASP A 62 -19.77 -0.56 10.86
CA ASP A 62 -19.48 0.33 11.97
C ASP A 62 -19.32 1.79 11.50
N GLU A 63 -18.64 2.02 10.37
CA GLU A 63 -18.52 3.35 9.75
C GLU A 63 -19.88 3.88 9.32
N LEU A 64 -20.71 3.09 8.66
CA LEU A 64 -22.08 3.47 8.28
C LEU A 64 -22.95 3.76 9.52
N GLY A 65 -22.74 3.05 10.62
CA GLY A 65 -23.40 3.29 11.91
C GLY A 65 -22.89 4.53 12.65
N SER A 66 -21.65 4.95 12.41
CA SER A 66 -21.00 6.09 13.07
C SER A 66 -21.26 7.46 12.43
N LEU A 67 -22.06 7.54 11.37
CA LEU A 67 -22.48 8.80 10.71
C LEU A 67 -23.29 9.75 11.62
N ASN A 68 -23.31 9.52 12.93
CA ASN A 68 -24.13 10.25 13.90
C ASN A 68 -23.45 11.49 14.53
N GLY A 69 -22.33 11.93 14.00
CA GLY A 69 -21.64 13.12 14.50
C GLY A 69 -22.10 14.42 13.82
N SER A 70 -23.43 14.69 13.66
CA SER A 70 -23.88 15.98 13.12
C SER A 70 -23.43 17.13 14.05
N ASP A 71 -23.01 18.25 13.47
CA ASP A 71 -22.72 19.51 14.16
C ASP A 71 -23.82 20.54 13.88
N PRO A 72 -24.96 20.50 14.64
CA PRO A 72 -26.09 21.39 14.40
C PRO A 72 -25.77 22.87 14.57
N LEU A 73 -24.71 23.19 15.33
CA LEU A 73 -24.28 24.59 15.53
C LEU A 73 -23.56 25.10 14.28
N ALA A 74 -22.69 24.29 13.70
CA ALA A 74 -22.03 24.61 12.44
C ALA A 74 -23.04 24.69 11.29
N GLU A 75 -24.01 23.75 11.22
CA GLU A 75 -25.09 23.78 10.23
C GLU A 75 -25.89 25.09 10.29
N ARG A 76 -26.34 25.49 11.48
CA ARG A 76 -27.09 26.74 11.68
C ARG A 76 -26.28 27.99 11.30
N ARG A 77 -24.98 28.03 11.61
CA ARG A 77 -24.08 29.13 11.20
C ARG A 77 -23.96 29.17 9.67
N LEU A 78 -23.78 28.01 9.05
CA LEU A 78 -23.63 27.86 7.61
C LEU A 78 -24.91 28.29 6.87
N ILE A 79 -26.09 27.80 7.27
CA ILE A 79 -27.38 28.19 6.70
C ILE A 79 -27.64 29.70 6.85
N ARG A 80 -27.30 30.29 8.01
CA ARG A 80 -27.43 31.74 8.22
C ARG A 80 -26.52 32.53 7.29
N TYR A 81 -25.30 32.07 7.08
CA TYR A 81 -24.35 32.68 6.14
C TYR A 81 -24.88 32.62 4.71
N LEU A 82 -25.36 31.47 4.24
CA LEU A 82 -25.91 31.29 2.90
C LEU A 82 -27.15 32.17 2.67
N ARG A 83 -28.03 32.27 3.65
CA ARG A 83 -29.21 33.19 3.60
C ARG A 83 -28.79 34.64 3.50
N SER A 84 -27.68 35.06 4.12
CA SER A 84 -27.18 36.44 3.98
C SER A 84 -26.71 36.77 2.55
N MET A 85 -26.50 35.77 1.72
CA MET A 85 -26.16 35.86 0.29
C MET A 85 -27.37 35.63 -0.63
N ASP A 86 -28.58 35.60 -0.07
CA ASP A 86 -29.82 35.27 -0.79
C ASP A 86 -29.80 33.87 -1.43
N ILE A 87 -29.12 32.93 -0.76
CA ILE A 87 -29.05 31.50 -1.15
C ILE A 87 -29.91 30.70 -0.16
N ASP A 88 -31.02 30.15 -0.66
CA ASP A 88 -31.77 29.14 0.08
C ASP A 88 -31.17 27.77 -0.18
N ALA A 89 -30.64 27.15 0.87
CA ALA A 89 -29.91 25.90 0.78
C ALA A 89 -30.13 25.02 2.00
N ASP A 90 -30.15 23.71 1.76
CA ASP A 90 -29.96 22.70 2.79
C ASP A 90 -28.48 22.48 3.01
N ALA A 91 -28.08 22.38 4.27
CA ALA A 91 -26.69 22.14 4.63
C ALA A 91 -26.61 21.06 5.71
N SER A 92 -25.69 20.15 5.57
CA SER A 92 -25.31 19.18 6.61
C SER A 92 -23.83 19.29 6.93
N VAL A 93 -23.53 19.25 8.24
CA VAL A 93 -22.16 19.27 8.76
C VAL A 93 -22.01 18.13 9.75
N TYR A 94 -21.12 17.19 9.46
CA TYR A 94 -20.90 16.04 10.32
C TYR A 94 -19.41 15.65 10.34
N ARG A 95 -19.02 14.87 11.35
CA ARG A 95 -17.69 14.26 11.41
C ARG A 95 -17.82 12.75 11.14
N ASP A 96 -16.93 12.25 10.28
CA ASP A 96 -16.81 10.81 10.03
C ASP A 96 -16.18 10.06 11.22
N GLY A 97 -16.07 8.74 11.12
CA GLY A 97 -15.47 7.88 12.15
C GLY A 97 -14.00 8.20 12.45
N GLY A 98 -13.29 8.87 11.54
CA GLY A 98 -11.94 9.40 11.73
C GLY A 98 -11.89 10.80 12.34
N GLY A 99 -13.06 11.42 12.62
CA GLY A 99 -13.17 12.78 13.17
C GLY A 99 -13.06 13.88 12.13
N ARG A 100 -12.98 13.58 10.84
CA ARG A 100 -12.85 14.52 9.73
C ARG A 100 -14.18 15.20 9.46
N LEU A 101 -14.17 16.52 9.28
CA LEU A 101 -15.37 17.30 9.02
C LEU A 101 -15.81 17.19 7.56
N HIS A 102 -17.06 16.86 7.36
CA HIS A 102 -17.75 16.84 6.07
C HIS A 102 -18.82 17.92 6.05
N VAL A 103 -18.87 18.67 4.96
CA VAL A 103 -19.88 19.72 4.74
C VAL A 103 -20.53 19.47 3.39
N THR A 104 -21.85 19.31 3.38
CA THR A 104 -22.63 19.23 2.15
C THR A 104 -23.59 20.40 2.10
N ILE A 105 -23.65 21.09 0.97
CA ILE A 105 -24.56 22.19 0.70
C ILE A 105 -25.34 21.84 -0.56
N GLU A 106 -26.66 21.82 -0.47
CA GLU A 106 -27.56 21.56 -1.60
C GLU A 106 -28.49 22.77 -1.81
N SER A 107 -28.50 23.29 -3.04
CA SER A 107 -29.35 24.44 -3.42
C SER A 107 -29.54 24.47 -4.92
N GLY A 108 -30.68 24.92 -5.39
CA GLY A 108 -30.89 25.19 -6.82
C GLY A 108 -30.07 26.36 -7.37
N ARG A 109 -29.34 27.11 -6.53
CA ARG A 109 -28.64 28.33 -6.93
C ARG A 109 -27.35 28.55 -6.12
N LEU A 110 -26.33 27.75 -6.38
CA LEU A 110 -24.99 27.90 -5.75
C LEU A 110 -24.05 28.85 -6.49
N THR A 111 -24.41 29.28 -7.70
CA THR A 111 -23.58 30.16 -8.55
C THR A 111 -23.09 31.43 -7.83
N PRO A 112 -23.90 32.16 -7.04
CA PRO A 112 -23.40 33.34 -6.33
C PRO A 112 -22.27 33.03 -5.35
N LEU A 113 -22.37 31.91 -4.62
CA LEU A 113 -21.32 31.45 -3.70
C LEU A 113 -20.04 31.09 -4.46
N LEU A 114 -20.16 30.32 -5.53
CA LEU A 114 -19.01 29.80 -6.30
C LEU A 114 -18.28 30.89 -7.09
N ARG A 115 -18.91 32.04 -7.35
CA ARG A 115 -18.27 33.20 -7.98
C ARG A 115 -17.40 34.03 -7.05
N GLU A 116 -17.54 33.85 -5.74
CA GLU A 116 -16.66 34.52 -4.78
C GLU A 116 -15.27 33.87 -4.79
N GLU A 117 -14.21 34.63 -5.05
CA GLU A 117 -12.83 34.12 -5.07
C GLU A 117 -12.43 33.41 -3.78
N ASN A 118 -12.93 33.89 -2.61
CA ASN A 118 -12.55 33.41 -1.29
C ASN A 118 -13.67 32.63 -0.58
N TYR A 119 -14.58 31.99 -1.34
CA TYR A 119 -15.74 31.30 -0.73
C TYR A 119 -15.31 30.17 0.23
N LEU A 120 -14.23 29.44 -0.08
CA LEU A 120 -13.69 28.38 0.80
C LEU A 120 -13.18 28.94 2.13
N GLU A 121 -12.49 30.09 2.12
CA GLU A 121 -12.00 30.74 3.34
C GLU A 121 -13.16 31.23 4.22
N LYS A 122 -14.19 31.82 3.59
CA LYS A 122 -15.39 32.28 4.29
C LYS A 122 -16.16 31.13 4.90
N LEU A 123 -16.39 30.05 4.14
CA LEU A 123 -17.03 28.84 4.64
C LEU A 123 -16.21 28.19 5.77
N SER A 124 -14.88 28.15 5.63
CA SER A 124 -13.96 27.64 6.64
C SER A 124 -14.08 28.41 7.95
N ALA A 125 -14.15 29.75 7.87
CA ALA A 125 -14.35 30.60 9.04
C ALA A 125 -15.73 30.40 9.70
N VAL A 126 -16.77 30.20 8.91
CA VAL A 126 -18.14 29.95 9.41
C VAL A 126 -18.22 28.60 10.13
N VAL A 127 -17.62 27.58 9.59
CA VAL A 127 -17.66 26.21 10.15
C VAL A 127 -16.63 26.03 11.26
N GLY A 128 -15.53 26.81 11.22
CA GLY A 128 -14.46 26.75 12.24
C GLY A 128 -13.41 25.69 11.94
N ALA A 129 -13.32 25.24 10.68
CA ALA A 129 -12.31 24.30 10.20
C ALA A 129 -11.90 24.66 8.77
N ARG A 130 -10.63 24.46 8.42
CA ARG A 130 -10.16 24.69 7.05
C ARG A 130 -10.80 23.68 6.12
N LEU A 131 -11.45 24.16 5.06
CA LEU A 131 -12.17 23.32 4.11
C LEU A 131 -11.43 23.27 2.77
N CYS A 132 -11.57 22.15 2.07
CA CYS A 132 -11.20 22.00 0.67
C CYS A 132 -12.34 21.37 -0.12
N ARG A 133 -12.37 21.62 -1.42
CA ARG A 133 -13.38 21.04 -2.30
C ARG A 133 -13.09 19.57 -2.53
N SER A 134 -14.11 18.71 -2.40
CA SER A 134 -13.99 17.30 -2.78
C SER A 134 -13.86 17.17 -4.30
N ALA A 135 -13.05 16.20 -4.76
CA ALA A 135 -12.87 15.93 -6.19
C ALA A 135 -14.17 15.51 -6.91
N ALA A 136 -15.17 15.02 -6.16
CA ALA A 136 -16.47 14.62 -6.69
C ALA A 136 -17.40 15.80 -7.05
N ALA A 137 -17.05 17.05 -6.69
CA ALA A 137 -17.90 18.24 -6.86
C ALA A 137 -17.45 19.13 -8.04
N ALA A 138 -17.06 18.57 -9.17
CA ALA A 138 -16.61 19.33 -10.34
C ALA A 138 -17.78 19.59 -11.33
N GLY A 139 -18.30 20.82 -11.37
CA GLY A 139 -19.26 21.31 -12.36
C GLY A 139 -19.67 22.76 -12.09
N GLU A 140 -19.79 23.58 -13.15
CA GLU A 140 -20.21 24.99 -13.05
C GLU A 140 -21.72 25.14 -12.77
N GLU A 141 -22.53 24.12 -13.08
CA GLU A 141 -23.96 24.05 -12.74
C GLU A 141 -24.18 23.08 -11.56
N CYS A 142 -23.62 23.42 -10.41
CA CYS A 142 -23.66 22.53 -9.26
C CYS A 142 -24.89 22.84 -8.39
N SER A 143 -25.78 21.87 -8.25
CA SER A 143 -26.86 21.88 -7.23
C SER A 143 -26.39 21.34 -5.87
N LYS A 144 -25.19 20.74 -5.81
CA LYS A 144 -24.62 20.12 -4.61
C LYS A 144 -23.13 20.42 -4.51
N LEU A 145 -22.70 21.02 -3.40
CA LEU A 145 -21.32 21.27 -3.08
C LEU A 145 -20.89 20.41 -1.88
N VAL A 146 -19.87 19.59 -2.07
CA VAL A 146 -19.28 18.75 -1.02
C VAL A 146 -17.89 19.27 -0.67
N LEU A 147 -17.71 19.60 0.60
CA LEU A 147 -16.44 20.07 1.14
C LEU A 147 -15.97 19.13 2.25
N LEU A 148 -14.67 18.98 2.37
CA LEU A 148 -14.00 18.17 3.38
C LEU A 148 -13.06 19.04 4.19
N GLU A 149 -12.79 18.64 5.42
CA GLU A 149 -11.72 19.27 6.20
C GLU A 149 -10.38 19.07 5.46
N ALA A 150 -9.65 20.16 5.26
CA ALA A 150 -8.37 20.15 4.58
C ALA A 150 -7.28 19.58 5.49
N GLU A 151 -6.48 18.68 4.97
CA GLU A 151 -5.34 18.14 5.71
C GLU A 151 -4.34 19.24 6.05
N PRO A 152 -3.81 19.32 7.29
CA PRO A 152 -2.79 20.31 7.67
C PRO A 152 -1.42 20.01 7.06
N LEU A 153 -1.20 18.78 6.62
CA LEU A 153 0.04 18.35 5.97
C LEU A 153 -0.16 18.19 4.47
N ALA A 154 0.86 18.53 3.73
CA ALA A 154 1.00 18.27 2.30
C ALA A 154 2.21 17.36 2.06
N VAL A 155 2.30 16.78 0.88
CA VAL A 155 3.42 15.91 0.51
C VAL A 155 3.91 16.23 -0.90
N SER A 156 5.23 16.20 -1.03
CA SER A 156 5.92 16.22 -2.33
C SER A 156 6.48 14.82 -2.59
N VAL A 157 6.20 14.25 -3.77
CA VAL A 157 6.64 12.90 -4.15
C VAL A 157 7.51 12.97 -5.40
N GLY A 158 8.61 12.23 -5.37
CA GLY A 158 9.49 12.00 -6.53
C GLY A 158 9.63 10.51 -6.81
N ILE A 159 9.59 10.12 -8.08
CA ILE A 159 9.87 8.74 -8.52
C ILE A 159 10.95 8.80 -9.60
N ALA A 160 11.90 7.88 -9.51
CA ALA A 160 12.88 7.59 -10.52
C ALA A 160 13.04 6.09 -10.67
N ALA A 161 13.11 5.58 -11.90
CA ALA A 161 13.27 4.17 -12.18
C ALA A 161 14.23 3.95 -13.36
N MET A 162 14.91 2.82 -13.33
CA MET A 162 15.80 2.35 -14.39
C MET A 162 15.62 0.82 -14.50
N LYS A 163 15.40 0.35 -15.71
CA LYS A 163 15.25 -1.09 -15.97
C LYS A 163 16.62 -1.78 -16.07
N LYS A 164 16.67 -3.04 -15.72
CA LYS A 164 17.83 -3.92 -15.87
C LYS A 164 18.39 -3.87 -17.28
N LYS A 165 19.70 -3.89 -17.38
CA LYS A 165 20.38 -3.87 -18.68
C LYS A 165 20.03 -5.12 -19.49
N GLY A 166 19.53 -4.89 -20.71
CA GLY A 166 19.12 -5.97 -21.64
C GLY A 166 17.63 -6.29 -21.60
N GLU A 167 16.89 -5.86 -20.57
CA GLU A 167 15.44 -6.08 -20.48
C GLU A 167 14.64 -5.02 -21.24
N LYS A 168 13.43 -5.39 -21.70
CA LYS A 168 12.52 -4.47 -22.40
C LYS A 168 11.66 -3.67 -21.43
N VAL A 169 11.24 -4.28 -20.35
CA VAL A 169 10.39 -3.74 -19.30
C VAL A 169 11.04 -3.95 -17.94
N SER A 170 10.66 -3.13 -16.95
CA SER A 170 11.06 -3.30 -15.56
C SER A 170 10.09 -4.21 -14.82
N GLY A 171 10.59 -5.13 -14.01
CA GLY A 171 9.83 -5.92 -13.06
C GLY A 171 9.31 -5.11 -11.87
N ASP A 172 9.91 -3.97 -11.61
CA ASP A 172 9.49 -3.04 -10.55
C ASP A 172 8.23 -2.25 -10.93
N LYS A 173 7.35 -2.04 -9.95
CA LYS A 173 6.18 -1.15 -10.08
C LYS A 173 6.03 -0.27 -8.86
N GLY A 174 6.09 1.05 -9.05
CA GLY A 174 5.83 2.03 -8.00
C GLY A 174 4.62 2.88 -8.33
N THR A 175 3.82 3.21 -7.30
CA THR A 175 2.70 4.17 -7.40
C THR A 175 2.52 4.91 -6.09
N TYR A 176 1.84 6.04 -6.16
CA TYR A 176 1.35 6.75 -4.98
C TYR A 176 0.01 7.40 -5.27
N PHE A 177 -0.82 7.51 -4.27
CA PHE A 177 -2.12 8.18 -4.33
C PHE A 177 -2.56 8.61 -2.94
N LYS A 178 -3.50 9.53 -2.88
CA LYS A 178 -4.18 9.93 -1.65
C LYS A 178 -5.56 9.29 -1.62
N THR A 179 -5.95 8.72 -0.47
CA THR A 179 -7.29 8.22 -0.21
C THR A 179 -8.24 9.36 0.17
N ASP A 180 -9.55 9.12 0.10
CA ASP A 180 -10.55 10.10 0.52
C ASP A 180 -10.48 10.39 2.03
N ALA A 181 -9.96 9.45 2.83
CA ALA A 181 -9.68 9.64 4.24
C ALA A 181 -8.46 10.53 4.54
N GLY A 182 -7.77 11.08 3.52
CA GLY A 182 -6.60 11.94 3.71
C GLY A 182 -5.32 11.20 4.03
N VAL A 183 -5.22 9.92 3.65
CA VAL A 183 -4.01 9.11 3.80
C VAL A 183 -3.26 9.05 2.48
N LEU A 184 -1.98 9.47 2.47
CA LEU A 184 -1.09 9.18 1.36
C LEU A 184 -0.64 7.73 1.44
N CYS A 185 -0.86 6.97 0.37
CA CYS A 185 -0.32 5.63 0.18
C CYS A 185 0.77 5.65 -0.89
N VAL A 186 1.91 5.05 -0.59
CA VAL A 186 3.02 4.80 -1.53
C VAL A 186 3.24 3.30 -1.57
N ILE A 187 3.17 2.71 -2.75
CA ILE A 187 3.36 1.27 -2.96
C ILE A 187 4.54 1.10 -3.90
N LEU A 188 5.48 0.26 -3.52
CA LEU A 188 6.57 -0.22 -4.35
C LEU A 188 6.56 -1.74 -4.30
N ALA A 189 6.47 -2.38 -5.45
CA ALA A 189 6.51 -3.83 -5.60
C ALA A 189 7.54 -4.22 -6.65
N ASP A 190 8.28 -5.28 -6.38
CA ASP A 190 9.18 -5.92 -7.31
C ASP A 190 8.72 -7.36 -7.53
N GLY A 191 8.46 -7.70 -8.79
CA GLY A 191 7.99 -9.02 -9.21
C GLY A 191 9.14 -10.01 -9.33
N THR A 192 8.82 -11.29 -9.18
CA THR A 192 9.83 -12.35 -9.24
C THR A 192 10.43 -12.49 -10.64
N GLY A 193 11.75 -12.47 -10.74
CA GLY A 193 12.46 -12.66 -11.99
C GLY A 193 12.71 -11.37 -12.73
N CYS A 194 12.54 -11.37 -14.07
CA CYS A 194 12.75 -10.20 -14.91
C CYS A 194 11.84 -10.21 -16.14
N GLY A 195 11.69 -9.06 -16.78
CA GLY A 195 10.92 -8.90 -18.02
C GLY A 195 9.40 -8.88 -17.82
N ASP A 196 8.66 -9.37 -18.83
CA ASP A 196 7.20 -9.19 -18.90
C ASP A 196 6.43 -9.90 -17.77
N GLU A 197 6.88 -11.06 -17.31
CA GLU A 197 6.21 -11.81 -16.24
C GLU A 197 6.34 -11.06 -14.89
N ALA A 198 7.55 -10.64 -14.52
CA ALA A 198 7.78 -9.86 -13.30
C ALA A 198 7.01 -8.53 -13.33
N ALA A 199 6.98 -7.86 -14.49
CA ALA A 199 6.21 -6.63 -14.68
C ALA A 199 4.70 -6.84 -14.50
N GLN A 200 4.15 -7.97 -14.96
CA GLN A 200 2.74 -8.30 -14.75
C GLN A 200 2.44 -8.60 -13.29
N ASP A 201 3.30 -9.34 -12.60
CA ASP A 201 3.10 -9.70 -11.20
C ASP A 201 3.14 -8.45 -10.30
N SER A 202 4.15 -7.60 -10.44
CA SER A 202 4.26 -6.34 -9.68
C SER A 202 3.08 -5.40 -9.97
N ALA A 203 2.66 -5.30 -11.25
CA ALA A 203 1.51 -4.47 -11.62
C ALA A 203 0.20 -4.97 -11.00
N GLN A 204 -0.02 -6.29 -10.93
CA GLN A 204 -1.20 -6.88 -10.30
C GLN A 204 -1.19 -6.66 -8.78
N VAL A 205 -0.03 -6.83 -8.12
CA VAL A 205 0.15 -6.54 -6.69
C VAL A 205 -0.24 -5.11 -6.38
N VAL A 206 0.30 -4.15 -7.14
CA VAL A 206 -0.01 -2.73 -6.97
C VAL A 206 -1.49 -2.45 -7.21
N ALA A 207 -2.08 -3.00 -8.28
CA ALA A 207 -3.49 -2.79 -8.60
C ALA A 207 -4.46 -3.34 -7.54
N ILE A 208 -4.14 -4.49 -6.95
CA ILE A 208 -4.94 -5.09 -5.86
C ILE A 208 -4.86 -4.20 -4.62
N LEU A 209 -3.65 -3.83 -4.19
CA LEU A 209 -3.47 -2.97 -3.02
C LEU A 209 -4.13 -1.61 -3.21
N GLU A 210 -3.95 -0.97 -4.38
CA GLU A 210 -4.58 0.31 -4.67
C GLU A 210 -6.10 0.25 -4.53
N LYS A 211 -6.74 -0.80 -5.07
CA LYS A 211 -8.19 -0.99 -4.95
C LYS A 211 -8.64 -1.14 -3.49
N PHE A 212 -7.96 -1.97 -2.71
CA PHE A 212 -8.29 -2.15 -1.30
C PHE A 212 -8.14 -0.86 -0.49
N LEU A 213 -7.01 -0.18 -0.66
CA LEU A 213 -6.70 1.04 0.11
C LEU A 213 -7.64 2.20 -0.27
N ARG A 214 -7.99 2.34 -1.56
CA ARG A 214 -8.99 3.34 -2.00
C ARG A 214 -10.40 3.04 -1.50
N SER A 215 -10.72 1.76 -1.28
CA SER A 215 -12.01 1.34 -0.70
C SER A 215 -12.04 1.45 0.84
N GLY A 216 -10.99 1.99 1.48
CA GLY A 216 -10.92 2.16 2.94
C GLY A 216 -10.51 0.90 3.70
N VAL A 217 -10.08 -0.17 3.04
CA VAL A 217 -9.57 -1.35 3.72
C VAL A 217 -8.31 -1.01 4.49
N ASP A 218 -8.24 -1.44 5.75
CA ASP A 218 -7.05 -1.26 6.59
C ASP A 218 -5.78 -1.79 5.91
N PRO A 219 -4.68 -1.02 5.88
CA PRO A 219 -3.48 -1.42 5.16
C PRO A 219 -2.87 -2.76 5.61
N ALA A 220 -2.91 -3.08 6.91
CA ALA A 220 -2.40 -4.36 7.41
C ALA A 220 -3.27 -5.54 6.93
N VAL A 221 -4.59 -5.34 6.86
CA VAL A 221 -5.54 -6.33 6.32
C VAL A 221 -5.33 -6.48 4.82
N ALA A 222 -5.22 -5.38 4.07
CA ALA A 222 -4.96 -5.40 2.63
C ALA A 222 -3.68 -6.18 2.29
N MET A 223 -2.60 -5.97 3.05
CA MET A 223 -1.33 -6.70 2.89
C MET A 223 -1.49 -8.20 3.18
N LYS A 224 -2.23 -8.60 4.22
CA LYS A 224 -2.49 -10.01 4.52
C LYS A 224 -3.33 -10.68 3.43
N ILE A 225 -4.38 -10.02 2.95
CA ILE A 225 -5.21 -10.52 1.84
C ILE A 225 -4.35 -10.71 0.59
N LEU A 226 -3.50 -9.72 0.25
CA LEU A 226 -2.58 -9.82 -0.87
C LEU A 226 -1.68 -11.06 -0.76
N ASN A 227 -1.02 -11.25 0.39
CA ASN A 227 -0.16 -12.42 0.63
C ASN A 227 -0.94 -13.73 0.42
N SER A 228 -2.17 -13.80 0.94
CA SER A 228 -3.04 -14.97 0.77
C SER A 228 -3.43 -15.22 -0.69
N VAL A 229 -3.72 -14.16 -1.45
CA VAL A 229 -4.04 -14.26 -2.90
C VAL A 229 -2.84 -14.79 -3.69
N LEU A 230 -1.63 -14.29 -3.41
CA LEU A 230 -0.41 -14.76 -4.07
C LEU A 230 -0.11 -16.22 -3.74
N LEU A 231 -0.31 -16.65 -2.49
CA LEU A 231 -0.17 -18.06 -2.09
C LEU A 231 -1.13 -18.99 -2.83
N LEU A 232 -2.37 -18.55 -3.12
CA LEU A 232 -3.36 -19.35 -3.85
C LEU A 232 -3.04 -19.48 -5.34
N ARG A 233 -2.32 -18.52 -5.92
CA ARG A 233 -1.88 -18.56 -7.33
C ARG A 233 -0.69 -19.48 -7.57
N SER A 234 -0.05 -19.99 -6.53
CA SER A 234 1.11 -20.91 -6.60
C SER A 234 0.71 -22.27 -7.19
N GLY A 235 0.32 -22.27 -8.48
CA GLY A 235 0.29 -23.41 -9.36
C GLY A 235 1.66 -23.61 -10.03
N ASP A 236 1.70 -23.90 -11.34
CA ASP A 236 2.93 -24.20 -12.07
C ASP A 236 3.88 -23.00 -12.32
N SER A 237 3.49 -21.77 -12.00
CA SER A 237 4.36 -20.57 -12.04
C SER A 237 4.33 -19.84 -10.69
N TRP A 238 5.50 -19.76 -10.07
CA TRP A 238 5.71 -19.15 -8.75
C TRP A 238 5.67 -17.62 -8.85
N GLY A 239 4.48 -17.04 -8.61
CA GLY A 239 4.34 -15.58 -8.50
C GLY A 239 4.47 -15.14 -7.04
N TYR A 240 5.63 -14.67 -6.63
CA TYR A 240 5.84 -13.95 -5.38
C TYR A 240 6.41 -12.56 -5.70
N ALA A 241 6.20 -11.63 -4.79
CA ALA A 241 6.69 -10.27 -4.98
C ALA A 241 7.17 -9.68 -3.66
N THR A 242 8.19 -8.84 -3.71
CA THR A 242 8.49 -7.96 -2.60
C THR A 242 7.50 -6.80 -2.59
N VAL A 243 7.10 -6.36 -1.43
CA VAL A 243 6.13 -5.26 -1.29
C VAL A 243 6.55 -4.32 -0.18
N ASP A 244 6.66 -3.05 -0.51
CA ASP A 244 6.86 -1.95 0.44
C ASP A 244 5.68 -0.98 0.34
N LEU A 245 4.86 -0.92 1.38
CA LEU A 245 3.72 -0.01 1.48
C LEU A 245 4.00 0.99 2.61
N MET A 246 4.00 2.28 2.28
CA MET A 246 4.02 3.37 3.25
C MET A 246 2.69 4.12 3.22
N CYS A 247 2.06 4.26 4.37
CA CYS A 247 0.84 5.04 4.56
C CYS A 247 1.14 6.21 5.50
N VAL A 248 0.80 7.44 5.09
CA VAL A 248 0.97 8.67 5.88
C VAL A 248 -0.39 9.32 6.06
N ASP A 249 -0.86 9.40 7.29
CA ASP A 249 -2.04 10.20 7.65
C ASP A 249 -1.66 11.69 7.60
N LEU A 250 -2.29 12.42 6.70
CA LEU A 250 -1.99 13.84 6.46
C LEU A 250 -2.62 14.79 7.48
N PHE A 251 -3.45 14.28 8.40
CA PHE A 251 -3.95 15.05 9.54
C PHE A 251 -2.99 15.03 10.73
N THR A 252 -2.39 13.88 10.99
CA THR A 252 -1.59 13.64 12.20
C THR A 252 -0.11 13.50 11.93
N GLY A 253 0.27 13.12 10.70
CA GLY A 253 1.63 12.72 10.32
C GLY A 253 1.97 11.29 10.78
N GLU A 254 1.03 10.56 11.38
CA GLU A 254 1.25 9.15 11.69
C GLU A 254 1.53 8.37 10.43
N THR A 255 2.62 7.62 10.45
CA THR A 255 3.15 6.91 9.28
C THR A 255 3.39 5.47 9.64
N CYS A 256 2.87 4.59 8.81
CA CYS A 256 3.09 3.15 8.90
C CYS A 256 3.80 2.63 7.66
N PHE A 257 4.84 1.83 7.86
CA PHE A 257 5.47 1.02 6.83
C PHE A 257 5.04 -0.43 7.01
N TYR A 258 4.62 -1.07 5.93
CA TYR A 258 4.27 -2.49 5.87
C TYR A 258 5.11 -3.14 4.80
N LYS A 259 5.86 -4.18 5.16
CA LYS A 259 6.86 -4.77 4.26
C LYS A 259 6.72 -6.28 4.19
N TYR A 260 6.86 -6.81 2.95
CA TYR A 260 7.10 -8.22 2.67
C TYR A 260 8.34 -8.33 1.79
N GLY A 261 9.43 -8.88 2.30
CA GLY A 261 10.68 -9.13 1.58
C GLY A 261 11.36 -7.89 0.98
N ALA A 262 10.85 -6.69 1.26
CA ALA A 262 11.29 -5.48 0.61
C ALA A 262 12.62 -4.95 1.17
N ALA A 263 13.39 -4.28 0.33
CA ALA A 263 14.62 -3.60 0.69
C ALA A 263 14.41 -2.57 1.81
N PRO A 264 15.43 -2.18 2.56
CA PRO A 264 15.30 -1.19 3.63
C PRO A 264 14.83 0.17 3.12
N SER A 265 13.91 0.79 3.88
CA SER A 265 13.49 2.17 3.66
C SER A 265 14.19 3.11 4.64
N TYR A 266 14.30 4.38 4.30
CA TYR A 266 15.01 5.38 5.11
C TYR A 266 14.12 6.57 5.38
N VAL A 267 14.15 7.06 6.61
CA VAL A 267 13.44 8.28 7.02
C VAL A 267 14.39 9.24 7.68
N LYS A 268 14.54 10.43 7.10
CA LYS A 268 15.23 11.55 7.68
C LYS A 268 14.25 12.49 8.37
N SER A 269 14.47 12.77 9.65
CA SER A 269 13.74 13.76 10.43
C SER A 269 14.74 14.65 11.18
N GLY A 270 14.85 15.89 10.78
CA GLY A 270 15.88 16.79 11.26
C GLY A 270 17.30 16.26 10.96
N LYS A 271 18.08 15.99 12.02
CA LYS A 271 19.43 15.43 11.91
C LYS A 271 19.47 13.90 11.98
N SER A 272 18.36 13.25 12.33
CA SER A 272 18.30 11.79 12.49
C SER A 272 17.88 11.11 11.19
N ILE A 273 18.55 10.02 10.85
CA ILE A 273 18.16 9.13 9.76
C ILE A 273 17.93 7.74 10.35
N ARG A 274 16.70 7.25 10.18
CA ARG A 274 16.29 5.92 10.60
C ARG A 274 16.20 4.99 9.40
N ARG A 275 16.84 3.82 9.51
CA ARG A 275 16.72 2.71 8.57
C ARG A 275 15.59 1.80 9.04
N ILE A 276 14.66 1.47 8.15
CA ILE A 276 13.52 0.59 8.39
C ILE A 276 13.79 -0.70 7.63
N LYS A 277 14.07 -1.76 8.38
CA LYS A 277 14.39 -3.09 7.83
C LYS A 277 13.11 -3.92 7.63
N CYS A 278 13.23 -4.93 6.79
CA CYS A 278 12.27 -6.02 6.62
C CYS A 278 12.96 -7.33 7.00
N GLU A 279 12.28 -8.17 7.77
CA GLU A 279 12.76 -9.51 8.19
C GLU A 279 11.84 -10.61 7.62
N THR A 280 10.62 -10.25 7.19
CA THR A 280 9.69 -11.17 6.54
C THR A 280 10.14 -11.51 5.12
N LEU A 281 9.71 -12.69 4.65
CA LEU A 281 9.89 -13.10 3.25
C LEU A 281 8.97 -12.31 2.33
N ALA A 282 9.23 -12.38 1.02
CA ALA A 282 8.35 -11.81 0.01
C ALA A 282 6.93 -12.41 0.08
N ALA A 283 5.94 -11.62 -0.30
CA ALA A 283 4.56 -12.06 -0.31
C ALA A 283 4.38 -13.22 -1.30
N GLY A 284 3.63 -14.24 -0.90
CA GLY A 284 3.42 -15.45 -1.68
C GLY A 284 4.43 -16.60 -1.44
N ILE A 285 5.53 -16.38 -0.71
CA ILE A 285 6.54 -17.43 -0.43
C ILE A 285 6.17 -18.26 0.80
N SER A 286 5.61 -17.65 1.82
CA SER A 286 5.47 -18.32 3.11
C SER A 286 4.27 -19.26 3.17
N MET A 287 4.52 -20.52 3.51
CA MET A 287 3.52 -21.59 3.65
C MET A 287 2.65 -21.48 4.90
N GLY A 288 2.59 -20.34 5.57
CA GLY A 288 1.72 -20.09 6.72
C GLY A 288 0.59 -19.14 6.37
N ALA A 289 -0.68 -19.58 6.42
CA ALA A 289 -1.81 -18.67 6.35
C ALA A 289 -1.70 -17.62 7.48
N GLY A 290 -1.66 -16.34 7.12
CA GLY A 290 -1.72 -15.25 8.09
C GLY A 290 -0.37 -14.67 8.54
N ILE A 291 0.73 -14.87 7.81
CA ILE A 291 1.96 -14.11 8.11
C ILE A 291 1.66 -12.62 7.91
N ALA A 292 1.77 -11.88 9.01
CA ALA A 292 1.63 -10.44 8.98
C ALA A 292 2.86 -9.79 8.34
N PRO A 293 2.69 -8.65 7.64
CA PRO A 293 3.84 -7.88 7.15
C PRO A 293 4.65 -7.32 8.32
N ASP A 294 5.94 -7.13 8.14
CA ASP A 294 6.71 -6.30 9.05
C ASP A 294 6.10 -4.90 9.09
N THR A 295 5.83 -4.43 10.30
CA THR A 295 5.13 -3.16 10.50
C THR A 295 5.96 -2.25 11.38
N VAL A 296 6.29 -1.05 10.87
CA VAL A 296 6.97 -0.01 11.63
C VAL A 296 6.13 1.26 11.64
N ARG A 297 5.79 1.72 12.83
CA ARG A 297 5.05 2.95 13.06
C ARG A 297 5.95 4.08 13.53
N MET A 298 5.71 5.27 13.01
CA MET A 298 6.39 6.50 13.41
C MET A 298 5.53 7.72 13.05
N ARG A 299 5.92 8.88 13.52
CA ARG A 299 5.29 10.14 13.14
C ARG A 299 6.25 10.97 12.31
N LEU A 300 5.85 11.32 11.09
CA LEU A 300 6.56 12.28 10.25
C LEU A 300 6.07 13.70 10.57
N ARG A 301 7.02 14.61 10.72
CA ARG A 301 6.75 16.04 10.92
C ARG A 301 7.07 16.79 9.63
N PRO A 302 6.57 18.01 9.44
CA PRO A 302 7.00 18.88 8.36
C PRO A 302 8.54 18.93 8.25
N GLY A 303 9.05 18.78 7.03
CA GLY A 303 10.48 18.67 6.74
C GLY A 303 11.05 17.24 6.81
N SER A 304 10.28 16.25 7.26
CA SER A 304 10.71 14.84 7.20
C SER A 304 10.70 14.33 5.76
N THR A 305 11.71 13.53 5.42
CA THR A 305 11.88 12.94 4.08
C THR A 305 12.01 11.43 4.21
N ALA A 306 11.22 10.66 3.46
CA ALA A 306 11.31 9.22 3.34
C ALA A 306 11.88 8.83 1.96
N VAL A 307 12.66 7.74 1.93
CA VAL A 307 13.15 7.09 0.71
C VAL A 307 12.80 5.63 0.78
N ILE A 308 12.09 5.16 -0.22
CA ILE A 308 11.70 3.77 -0.44
C ILE A 308 12.34 3.35 -1.75
N ALA A 309 12.97 2.20 -1.79
CA ALA A 309 13.68 1.74 -2.99
C ALA A 309 13.65 0.22 -3.09
N THR A 310 13.84 -0.31 -4.29
CA THR A 310 14.01 -1.74 -4.56
C THR A 310 15.44 -2.19 -4.25
N ASP A 311 15.67 -3.49 -4.19
CA ASP A 311 16.96 -4.10 -3.86
C ASP A 311 18.03 -3.86 -4.92
N GLY A 312 17.65 -3.61 -6.20
CA GLY A 312 18.59 -3.12 -7.21
C GLY A 312 19.25 -1.77 -6.86
N VAL A 313 18.60 -0.97 -5.97
CA VAL A 313 19.14 0.31 -5.46
C VAL A 313 19.88 0.12 -4.14
N ILE A 314 19.32 -0.67 -3.22
CA ILE A 314 19.85 -0.94 -1.89
C ILE A 314 20.34 -2.39 -1.84
N VAL A 315 21.50 -2.64 -2.42
CA VAL A 315 22.04 -4.00 -2.65
C VAL A 315 22.60 -4.62 -1.37
N ASP A 316 23.17 -3.82 -0.47
CA ASP A 316 23.88 -4.30 0.70
C ASP A 316 23.59 -3.48 1.96
N ALA A 317 24.35 -3.77 3.03
CA ALA A 317 24.24 -3.05 4.30
C ALA A 317 24.99 -1.71 4.30
N GLU A 318 25.82 -1.43 3.30
CA GLU A 318 26.61 -0.21 3.18
C GLU A 318 25.77 0.94 2.63
N ASP A 319 25.02 1.59 3.51
CA ASP A 319 24.06 2.64 3.19
C ASP A 319 24.56 4.07 3.51
N GLU A 320 25.84 4.21 3.84
CA GLU A 320 26.40 5.50 4.25
C GLU A 320 26.33 6.55 3.14
N TRP A 321 26.48 6.13 1.91
CA TRP A 321 26.31 7.00 0.75
C TRP A 321 24.90 7.61 0.65
N LEU A 322 23.86 6.82 0.95
CA LEU A 322 22.46 7.30 0.93
C LEU A 322 22.20 8.27 2.09
N LYS A 323 22.77 7.99 3.27
CA LYS A 323 22.70 8.91 4.40
C LYS A 323 23.39 10.25 4.10
N GLN A 324 24.55 10.21 3.45
CA GLN A 324 25.24 11.42 3.00
C GLN A 324 24.40 12.20 1.98
N LEU A 325 23.79 11.50 1.02
CA LEU A 325 22.91 12.11 0.05
C LEU A 325 21.69 12.78 0.70
N LEU A 326 21.04 12.08 1.63
CA LEU A 326 19.94 12.62 2.42
C LEU A 326 20.35 13.86 3.23
N ASN A 327 21.59 13.89 3.73
CA ASN A 327 22.10 15.02 4.51
C ASN A 327 22.43 16.26 3.66
N LYS A 328 22.75 16.09 2.37
CA LYS A 328 22.92 17.23 1.46
C LYS A 328 21.65 18.08 1.34
N GLY A 329 20.48 17.44 1.49
CA GLY A 329 19.19 18.09 1.30
C GLY A 329 18.85 18.32 -0.17
N PHE A 330 17.58 18.27 -0.50
CA PHE A 330 17.05 18.55 -1.84
C PHE A 330 15.72 19.26 -1.68
N ASP A 331 15.48 20.31 -2.43
CA ASP A 331 14.18 20.99 -2.42
C ASP A 331 13.15 20.22 -3.26
N ASP A 332 13.58 19.61 -4.35
CA ASP A 332 12.73 18.79 -5.23
C ASP A 332 12.93 17.29 -4.96
N MET A 333 11.85 16.61 -4.65
CA MET A 333 11.85 15.16 -4.40
C MET A 333 12.19 14.35 -5.65
N LYS A 334 11.81 14.82 -6.84
CA LYS A 334 12.22 14.17 -8.09
C LYS A 334 13.73 14.26 -8.31
N ALA A 335 14.35 15.37 -7.91
CA ALA A 335 15.79 15.53 -7.95
C ALA A 335 16.50 14.58 -6.98
N LEU A 336 15.96 14.41 -5.75
CA LEU A 336 16.48 13.43 -4.80
C LEU A 336 16.35 12.00 -5.33
N ALA A 337 15.21 11.62 -5.88
CA ALA A 337 15.01 10.28 -6.45
C ALA A 337 16.01 9.97 -7.57
N ARG A 338 16.21 10.93 -8.50
CA ARG A 338 17.20 10.80 -9.59
C ARG A 338 18.62 10.72 -9.07
N ALA A 339 18.98 11.54 -8.08
CA ALA A 339 20.32 11.54 -7.50
C ALA A 339 20.61 10.21 -6.78
N THR A 340 19.62 9.66 -6.06
CA THR A 340 19.72 8.35 -5.41
C THR A 340 19.94 7.25 -6.44
N LEU A 341 19.13 7.24 -7.52
CA LEU A 341 19.23 6.25 -8.58
C LEU A 341 20.60 6.31 -9.28
N LYS A 342 21.07 7.52 -9.61
CA LYS A 342 22.35 7.72 -10.28
C LYS A 342 23.56 7.30 -9.40
N GLU A 343 23.49 7.56 -8.10
CA GLU A 343 24.53 7.13 -7.17
C GLU A 343 24.57 5.61 -7.04
N ALA A 344 23.39 4.95 -6.96
CA ALA A 344 23.29 3.50 -6.93
C ALA A 344 23.81 2.88 -8.25
N GLU A 345 23.44 3.41 -9.41
CA GLU A 345 23.96 2.99 -10.71
C GLU A 345 25.48 3.08 -10.78
N SER A 346 26.06 4.16 -10.27
CA SER A 346 27.51 4.37 -10.28
C SER A 346 28.25 3.34 -9.41
N ARG A 347 27.63 2.86 -8.32
CA ARG A 347 28.21 1.92 -7.36
C ARG A 347 28.03 0.47 -7.75
N TYR A 348 26.83 0.12 -8.17
CA TYR A 348 26.41 -1.28 -8.33
C TYR A 348 26.21 -1.67 -9.78
N GLY A 349 26.18 -0.68 -10.70
CA GLY A 349 25.75 -0.90 -12.09
C GLY A 349 24.25 -1.12 -12.19
N VAL A 350 23.76 -1.46 -13.39
CA VAL A 350 22.35 -1.75 -13.66
C VAL A 350 22.19 -3.27 -13.83
N ASN A 351 22.44 -4.00 -12.74
CA ASN A 351 22.40 -5.46 -12.71
C ASN A 351 20.98 -5.98 -12.40
N ASP A 352 20.11 -5.12 -11.91
CA ASP A 352 18.70 -5.39 -11.65
C ASP A 352 17.85 -4.16 -11.95
N ASP A 353 16.52 -4.34 -11.92
CA ASP A 353 15.60 -3.22 -11.96
C ASP A 353 15.79 -2.33 -10.73
N MET A 354 15.73 -1.04 -10.94
CA MET A 354 16.06 -0.05 -9.91
C MET A 354 14.93 0.98 -9.83
N THR A 355 14.25 1.04 -8.71
CA THR A 355 13.19 2.02 -8.49
C THR A 355 13.34 2.73 -7.16
N VAL A 356 13.21 4.04 -7.16
CA VAL A 356 13.29 4.91 -5.98
C VAL A 356 12.05 5.78 -5.91
N VAL A 357 11.41 5.78 -4.76
CA VAL A 357 10.34 6.72 -4.40
C VAL A 357 10.79 7.54 -3.21
N THR A 358 10.69 8.85 -3.34
CA THR A 358 11.03 9.81 -2.28
C THR A 358 9.81 10.61 -1.91
N VAL A 359 9.60 10.84 -0.63
CA VAL A 359 8.44 11.57 -0.10
C VAL A 359 8.93 12.58 0.92
N ARG A 360 8.47 13.83 0.81
CA ARG A 360 8.65 14.84 1.84
C ARG A 360 7.30 15.27 2.37
N VAL A 361 7.19 15.32 3.70
CA VAL A 361 6.04 15.89 4.39
C VAL A 361 6.31 17.37 4.62
N GLU A 362 5.33 18.21 4.29
CA GLU A 362 5.38 19.65 4.38
C GLU A 362 4.16 20.17 5.14
N GLU A 363 4.27 21.37 5.70
CA GLU A 363 3.11 22.06 6.23
C GLU A 363 2.31 22.62 5.06
N ARG A 364 0.99 22.42 5.07
CA ARG A 364 0.15 22.95 3.99
C ARG A 364 0.02 24.46 4.19
N ALA A 365 0.52 25.21 3.20
CA ALA A 365 0.41 26.69 3.17
C ALA A 365 -1.05 27.17 3.17
#